data_68b6e0bfb8eb3f30ddc742fca25a0e53
#
_entry.id   68b6e0bfb8eb3f30ddc742fca25a0e53
#
_cell.length_a   1.000
_cell.length_b   1.000
_cell.length_c   1.000
_cell.angle_alpha   90.00
_cell.angle_beta   90.00
_cell.angle_gamma   90.00
#
_symmetry.space_group_name_H-M   'P 1'
#
loop_
_entity.id
_entity.type
_entity.pdbx_description
1 polymer ?
#
loop_
_entity_poly.entity_id
_entity_poly.type
_entity_poly.pdbx_seq_one_letter_code
_entity_poly.pdbx_strand_id
1 'polypeptide(L)'
;MRNELLVIEDTNLHLSIVSKIASQAGFTTTGANSVGEAARLLRERSFDCITLDLSLGEESGVEVLKLLAEMKCRTPIIVVSGSGDEAREQTIKIGNFLDLNLCPAIPKPINLAVLRNALMQIANDTKRQKLATPVGW
;
A
#
# COMPACT_ATOMS: atom_id res chain seq x y z
N MET A 1 -11.44 14.38 -8.35
CA MET A 1 -11.57 12.94 -8.09
C MET A 1 -10.69 12.51 -6.93
N ARG A 2 -11.15 11.58 -6.13
CA ARG A 2 -10.35 11.05 -5.05
C ARG A 2 -9.38 9.98 -5.58
N ASN A 3 -8.26 9.84 -4.90
CA ASN A 3 -7.32 8.77 -5.19
C ASN A 3 -7.84 7.45 -4.60
N GLU A 4 -7.37 6.34 -5.15
CA GLU A 4 -7.81 5.01 -4.73
C GLU A 4 -6.71 4.31 -3.94
N LEU A 5 -7.04 3.85 -2.74
CA LEU A 5 -6.13 3.10 -1.87
C LEU A 5 -6.60 1.66 -1.71
N LEU A 6 -5.71 0.72 -1.94
CA LEU A 6 -5.95 -0.68 -1.60
C LEU A 6 -5.28 -0.97 -0.26
N VAL A 7 -6.08 -1.39 0.72
CA VAL A 7 -5.59 -1.74 2.05
C VAL A 7 -5.62 -3.26 2.18
N ILE A 8 -4.45 -3.88 2.25
CA ILE A 8 -4.33 -5.34 2.40
C ILE A 8 -4.10 -5.62 3.89
N GLU A 9 -5.18 -6.02 4.56
CA GLU A 9 -5.24 -6.12 6.01
C GLU A 9 -6.35 -7.10 6.40
N ASP A 10 -6.05 -8.05 7.28
CA ASP A 10 -7.01 -9.07 7.68
C ASP A 10 -7.85 -8.70 8.89
N THR A 11 -7.52 -7.62 9.59
CA THR A 11 -8.23 -7.17 10.79
C THR A 11 -9.16 -6.00 10.45
N ASN A 12 -10.45 -6.18 10.71
CA ASN A 12 -11.44 -5.13 10.44
C ASN A 12 -11.15 -3.84 11.20
N LEU A 13 -10.64 -3.95 12.42
CA LEU A 13 -10.29 -2.77 13.22
C LEU A 13 -9.19 -1.94 12.53
N HIS A 14 -8.12 -2.58 12.11
CA HIS A 14 -7.02 -1.89 11.43
C HIS A 14 -7.48 -1.33 10.08
N LEU A 15 -8.29 -2.08 9.36
CA LEU A 15 -8.85 -1.59 8.10
C LEU A 15 -9.65 -0.31 8.33
N SER A 16 -10.48 -0.27 9.37
CA SER A 16 -11.29 0.92 9.70
C SER A 16 -10.42 2.12 10.04
N ILE A 17 -9.36 1.90 10.83
CA ILE A 17 -8.44 2.97 11.22
C ILE A 17 -7.73 3.53 9.99
N VAL A 18 -7.18 2.68 9.16
CA VAL A 18 -6.47 3.11 7.94
C VAL A 18 -7.43 3.82 6.99
N SER A 19 -8.65 3.31 6.83
CA SER A 19 -9.67 3.91 5.95
C SER A 19 -10.02 5.32 6.39
N LYS A 20 -10.17 5.54 7.70
CA LYS A 20 -10.48 6.85 8.25
C LYS A 20 -9.37 7.86 7.96
N ILE A 21 -8.13 7.45 8.20
CA ILE A 21 -6.97 8.32 7.95
C ILE A 21 -6.80 8.57 6.45
N ALA A 22 -7.00 7.55 5.63
CA ALA A 22 -6.93 7.68 4.17
C ALA A 22 -7.96 8.66 3.64
N SER A 23 -9.18 8.62 4.19
CA SER A 23 -10.23 9.57 3.82
C SER A 23 -9.80 11.01 4.08
N GLN A 24 -9.13 11.25 5.21
CA GLN A 24 -8.59 12.58 5.53
C GLN A 24 -7.51 13.02 4.55
N ALA A 25 -6.80 12.07 3.97
CA ALA A 25 -5.72 12.34 3.00
C ALA A 25 -6.21 12.38 1.54
N GLY A 26 -7.50 12.25 1.31
CA GLY A 26 -8.07 12.35 -0.03
C GLY A 26 -8.18 11.02 -0.78
N PHE A 27 -8.19 9.91 -0.06
CA PHE A 27 -8.31 8.58 -0.66
C PHE A 27 -9.66 7.94 -0.39
N THR A 28 -10.14 7.18 -1.37
CA THR A 28 -11.22 6.21 -1.18
C THR A 28 -10.57 4.84 -0.99
N THR A 29 -11.01 4.10 0.01
CA THR A 29 -10.35 2.87 0.42
C THR A 29 -11.12 1.63 -0.03
N THR A 30 -10.40 0.63 -0.51
CA THR A 30 -10.90 -0.71 -0.76
C THR A 30 -10.06 -1.67 0.07
N GLY A 31 -10.72 -2.54 0.83
CA GLY A 31 -10.02 -3.51 1.68
C GLY A 31 -9.88 -4.86 1.02
N ALA A 32 -8.75 -5.52 1.26
CA ALA A 32 -8.53 -6.92 0.89
C ALA A 32 -8.03 -7.64 2.13
N ASN A 33 -8.63 -8.77 2.49
CA ASN A 33 -8.29 -9.48 3.72
C ASN A 33 -7.39 -10.70 3.47
N SER A 34 -6.97 -10.93 2.24
CA SER A 34 -6.14 -12.07 1.87
C SER A 34 -5.37 -11.77 0.59
N VAL A 35 -4.37 -12.60 0.32
CA VAL A 35 -3.61 -12.52 -0.93
C VAL A 35 -4.53 -12.72 -2.14
N GLY A 36 -5.44 -13.69 -2.06
CA GLY A 36 -6.37 -13.98 -3.15
C GLY A 36 -7.30 -12.83 -3.47
N GLU A 37 -7.84 -12.17 -2.45
CA GLU A 37 -8.70 -11.03 -2.65
C GLU A 37 -7.93 -9.84 -3.23
N ALA A 38 -6.71 -9.61 -2.73
CA ALA A 38 -5.85 -8.56 -3.27
C ALA A 38 -5.55 -8.82 -4.75
N ALA A 39 -5.25 -10.07 -5.11
CA ALA A 39 -4.99 -10.45 -6.50
C ALA A 39 -6.19 -10.15 -7.40
N ARG A 40 -7.38 -10.51 -6.94
CA ARG A 40 -8.61 -10.26 -7.69
C ARG A 40 -8.82 -8.77 -7.95
N LEU A 41 -8.70 -7.96 -6.91
CA LEU A 41 -8.90 -6.51 -7.01
C LEU A 41 -7.86 -5.85 -7.91
N LEU A 42 -6.60 -6.28 -7.80
CA LEU A 42 -5.52 -5.72 -8.63
C LEU A 42 -5.66 -6.06 -10.11
N ARG A 43 -6.30 -7.20 -10.43
CA ARG A 43 -6.59 -7.55 -11.81
C ARG A 43 -7.76 -6.78 -12.39
N GLU A 44 -8.70 -6.37 -11.53
CA GLU A 44 -9.91 -5.69 -11.95
C GLU A 44 -9.72 -4.18 -12.13
N ARG A 45 -8.82 -3.57 -11.36
CA ARG A 45 -8.63 -2.12 -11.41
C ARG A 45 -7.29 -1.68 -10.86
N SER A 46 -6.96 -0.42 -11.12
CA SER A 46 -5.72 0.20 -10.64
C SER A 46 -5.95 0.95 -9.32
N PHE A 47 -4.87 1.09 -8.56
CA PHE A 47 -4.88 1.87 -7.33
C PHE A 47 -3.73 2.89 -7.36
N ASP A 48 -3.89 3.97 -6.62
CA ASP A 48 -2.87 5.02 -6.51
C ASP A 48 -1.87 4.74 -5.40
N CYS A 49 -2.26 3.90 -4.44
CA CYS A 49 -1.41 3.48 -3.33
C CYS A 49 -1.89 2.14 -2.79
N ILE A 50 -0.98 1.38 -2.21
CA ILE A 50 -1.27 0.12 -1.54
C ILE A 50 -0.67 0.19 -0.14
N THR A 51 -1.45 -0.14 0.90
CA THR A 51 -0.89 -0.40 2.22
C THR A 51 -0.93 -1.91 2.45
N LEU A 52 0.17 -2.46 2.91
CA LEU A 52 0.33 -3.90 3.10
C LEU A 52 0.73 -4.20 4.53
N ASP A 53 -0.13 -4.93 5.24
CA ASP A 53 0.21 -5.49 6.54
C ASP A 53 0.99 -6.78 6.33
N LEU A 54 2.18 -6.89 6.91
CA LEU A 54 3.01 -8.08 6.76
C LEU A 54 2.45 -9.29 7.51
N SER A 55 1.53 -9.07 8.44
CA SER A 55 0.90 -10.15 9.21
C SER A 55 -0.52 -10.42 8.71
N LEU A 56 -0.65 -11.12 7.58
CA LEU A 56 -1.94 -11.44 6.97
C LEU A 56 -2.43 -12.81 7.43
N GLY A 57 -2.82 -12.92 8.70
CA GLY A 57 -3.27 -14.20 9.24
C GLY A 57 -2.20 -15.26 9.07
N GLU A 58 -2.51 -16.33 8.34
CA GLU A 58 -1.57 -17.41 8.04
C GLU A 58 -0.73 -17.13 6.80
N GLU A 59 -1.08 -16.10 6.05
CA GLU A 59 -0.38 -15.77 4.82
C GLU A 59 0.76 -14.79 5.08
N SER A 60 1.78 -14.85 4.24
CA SER A 60 2.93 -13.95 4.35
C SER A 60 2.73 -12.71 3.48
N GLY A 61 3.10 -11.53 4.01
CA GLY A 61 3.13 -10.32 3.20
C GLY A 61 4.09 -10.41 2.02
N VAL A 62 5.10 -11.28 2.12
CA VAL A 62 6.04 -11.54 1.02
C VAL A 62 5.30 -12.11 -0.20
N GLU A 63 4.29 -12.94 0.02
CA GLU A 63 3.49 -13.49 -1.10
C GLU A 63 2.81 -12.38 -1.89
N VAL A 64 2.32 -11.34 -1.20
CA VAL A 64 1.73 -10.18 -1.87
C VAL A 64 2.79 -9.43 -2.69
N LEU A 65 3.99 -9.26 -2.14
CA LEU A 65 5.07 -8.59 -2.86
C LEU A 65 5.44 -9.35 -4.14
N LYS A 66 5.49 -10.68 -4.06
CA LYS A 66 5.77 -11.51 -5.24
C LYS A 66 4.67 -11.35 -6.29
N LEU A 67 3.42 -11.34 -5.86
CA LEU A 67 2.28 -11.13 -6.75
C LEU A 67 2.37 -9.78 -7.46
N LEU A 68 2.68 -8.71 -6.71
CA LEU A 68 2.80 -7.38 -7.28
C LEU A 68 3.93 -7.31 -8.30
N ALA A 69 5.04 -8.02 -8.03
CA ALA A 69 6.16 -8.08 -8.96
C ALA A 69 5.78 -8.82 -10.25
N GLU A 70 5.04 -9.93 -10.13
CA GLU A 70 4.56 -10.66 -11.30
C GLU A 70 3.64 -9.82 -12.17
N MET A 71 2.85 -8.95 -11.54
CA MET A 71 1.94 -8.05 -12.23
C MET A 71 2.65 -6.78 -12.74
N LYS A 72 3.94 -6.64 -12.49
CA LYS A 72 4.74 -5.46 -12.85
C LYS A 72 4.13 -4.18 -12.28
N CYS A 73 3.64 -4.26 -11.05
CA CYS A 73 2.98 -3.16 -10.38
C CYS A 73 3.98 -2.06 -10.01
N ARG A 74 3.67 -0.82 -10.37
CA ARG A 74 4.49 0.35 -10.05
C ARG A 74 3.86 1.22 -8.98
N THR A 75 2.70 0.83 -8.49
CA THR A 75 1.97 1.57 -7.46
C THR A 75 2.79 1.67 -6.18
N PRO A 76 2.86 2.86 -5.55
CA PRO A 76 3.55 3.00 -4.26
C PRO A 76 2.97 2.08 -3.20
N ILE A 77 3.84 1.41 -2.46
CA ILE A 77 3.46 0.44 -1.43
C ILE A 77 3.99 0.91 -0.08
N ILE A 78 3.09 1.08 0.89
CA ILE A 78 3.45 1.36 2.28
C ILE A 78 3.33 0.05 3.05
N VAL A 79 4.45 -0.47 3.53
CA VAL A 79 4.48 -1.68 4.35
C VAL A 79 4.22 -1.28 5.80
N VAL A 80 3.29 -2.00 6.45
CA VAL A 80 2.97 -1.82 7.86
C VAL A 80 3.32 -3.11 8.59
N SER A 81 4.09 -3.03 9.65
CA SER A 81 4.58 -4.23 10.33
C SER A 81 4.62 -4.09 11.84
N GLY A 82 4.05 -5.07 12.54
CA GLY A 82 4.20 -5.22 13.98
C GLY A 82 5.35 -6.16 14.34
N SER A 83 6.00 -6.75 13.33
CA SER A 83 7.13 -7.65 13.52
C SER A 83 8.39 -6.87 13.92
N GLY A 84 9.38 -7.56 14.47
CA GLY A 84 10.66 -6.95 14.81
C GLY A 84 11.36 -6.37 13.58
N ASP A 85 12.36 -5.55 13.84
CA ASP A 85 13.10 -4.82 12.80
C ASP A 85 13.68 -5.75 11.74
N GLU A 86 14.18 -6.93 12.15
CA GLU A 86 14.80 -7.87 11.24
C GLU A 86 13.83 -8.37 10.15
N ALA A 87 12.63 -8.78 10.54
CA ALA A 87 11.62 -9.24 9.59
C ALA A 87 11.21 -8.15 8.62
N ARG A 88 11.08 -6.93 9.13
CA ARG A 88 10.75 -5.76 8.31
C ARG A 88 11.85 -5.47 7.30
N GLU A 89 13.11 -5.49 7.75
CA GLU A 89 14.26 -5.26 6.87
C GLU A 89 14.34 -6.29 5.76
N GLN A 90 14.13 -7.57 6.08
CA GLN A 90 14.14 -8.63 5.07
C GLN A 90 13.06 -8.43 4.02
N THR A 91 11.86 -8.04 4.46
CA THR A 91 10.76 -7.77 3.54
C THR A 91 11.07 -6.61 2.60
N ILE A 92 11.66 -5.55 3.14
CA ILE A 92 12.07 -4.40 2.35
C ILE A 92 13.14 -4.80 1.32
N LYS A 93 14.11 -5.61 1.73
CA LYS A 93 15.13 -6.11 0.81
C LYS A 93 14.53 -6.92 -0.32
N ILE A 94 13.56 -7.77 -0.02
CA ILE A 94 12.87 -8.57 -1.03
C ILE A 94 12.12 -7.65 -2.00
N GLY A 95 11.39 -6.66 -1.48
CA GLY A 95 10.67 -5.72 -2.32
C GLY A 95 11.59 -4.93 -3.24
N ASN A 96 12.74 -4.50 -2.72
CA ASN A 96 13.74 -3.79 -3.52
C ASN A 96 14.35 -4.71 -4.58
N PHE A 97 14.62 -5.95 -4.22
CA PHE A 97 15.12 -6.95 -5.16
C PHE A 97 14.12 -7.20 -6.30
N LEU A 98 12.83 -7.17 -5.99
CA LEU A 98 11.76 -7.36 -6.97
C LEU A 98 11.44 -6.07 -7.75
N ASP A 99 12.16 -5.00 -7.49
CA ASP A 99 12.01 -3.71 -8.15
C ASP A 99 10.61 -3.09 -7.95
N LEU A 100 10.06 -3.26 -6.76
CA LEU A 100 8.79 -2.65 -6.38
C LEU A 100 9.01 -1.23 -5.86
N ASN A 101 7.97 -0.41 -5.95
CA ASN A 101 8.01 0.97 -5.48
C ASN A 101 7.62 1.03 -3.99
N LEU A 102 8.59 0.69 -3.12
CA LEU A 102 8.37 0.70 -1.68
C LEU A 102 8.58 2.09 -1.09
N CYS A 103 7.61 2.53 -0.29
CA CYS A 103 7.73 3.71 0.53
C CYS A 103 8.35 3.33 1.87
N PRO A 104 8.77 4.32 2.69
CA PRO A 104 9.26 4.00 4.04
C PRO A 104 8.22 3.20 4.83
N ALA A 105 8.66 2.13 5.48
CA ALA A 105 7.77 1.26 6.25
C ALA A 105 7.28 1.96 7.52
N ILE A 106 6.06 1.64 7.94
CA ILE A 106 5.45 2.18 9.14
C ILE A 106 5.31 1.07 10.17
N PRO A 107 5.95 1.19 11.34
CA PRO A 107 5.81 0.18 12.39
C PRO A 107 4.46 0.29 13.09
N LYS A 108 4.02 -0.83 13.68
CA LYS A 108 2.87 -0.85 14.57
C LYS A 108 3.36 -0.63 16.01
N PRO A 109 2.59 0.02 16.87
CA PRO A 109 1.29 0.64 16.58
C PRO A 109 1.45 1.81 15.63
N ILE A 110 0.51 1.93 14.68
CA ILE A 110 0.60 2.93 13.62
C ILE A 110 0.48 4.34 14.21
N ASN A 111 1.47 5.18 13.92
CA ASN A 111 1.36 6.61 14.21
C ASN A 111 0.47 7.21 13.12
N LEU A 112 -0.72 7.67 13.50
CA LEU A 112 -1.72 8.13 12.53
C LEU A 112 -1.26 9.36 11.75
N ALA A 113 -0.49 10.24 12.39
CA ALA A 113 0.06 11.41 11.70
C ALA A 113 1.08 11.01 10.64
N VAL A 114 1.92 10.02 10.94
CA VAL A 114 2.91 9.52 9.98
C VAL A 114 2.20 8.89 8.78
N LEU A 115 1.19 8.07 9.03
CA LEU A 115 0.42 7.45 7.95
C LEU A 115 -0.27 8.51 7.09
N ARG A 116 -0.94 9.47 7.72
CA ARG A 116 -1.63 10.54 7.00
C ARG A 116 -0.66 11.33 6.13
N ASN A 117 0.49 11.71 6.68
CA ASN A 117 1.49 12.47 5.94
C ASN A 117 2.05 11.68 4.76
N ALA A 118 2.29 10.39 4.94
CA ALA A 118 2.75 9.52 3.85
C ALA A 118 1.73 9.46 2.72
N LEU A 119 0.44 9.29 3.07
CA LEU A 119 -0.64 9.25 2.08
C LEU A 119 -0.81 10.60 1.39
N MET A 120 -0.72 11.70 2.12
CA MET A 120 -0.81 13.03 1.53
C MET A 120 0.33 13.29 0.56
N GLN A 121 1.53 12.84 0.88
CA GLN A 121 2.68 12.96 -0.01
C GLN A 121 2.46 12.17 -1.30
N ILE A 122 1.94 10.95 -1.19
CA ILE A 122 1.63 10.13 -2.36
C ILE A 122 0.53 10.79 -3.20
N ALA A 123 -0.50 11.32 -2.56
CA ALA A 123 -1.57 12.04 -3.27
C ALA A 123 -1.03 13.24 -4.05
N ASN A 124 -0.11 13.99 -3.44
CA ASN A 124 0.52 15.13 -4.08
C ASN A 124 1.39 14.69 -5.26
N ASP A 125 2.15 13.62 -5.10
CA ASP A 125 3.01 13.10 -6.16
C ASP A 125 2.17 12.60 -7.33
N THR A 126 1.07 11.91 -7.05
CA THR A 126 0.13 11.45 -8.09
C THR A 126 -0.46 12.64 -8.85
N LYS A 127 -0.84 13.67 -8.13
CA LYS A 127 -1.38 14.89 -8.74
C LYS A 127 -0.35 15.56 -9.65
N ARG A 128 0.90 15.65 -9.20
CA ARG A 128 1.99 16.22 -10.00
C ARG A 128 2.22 15.41 -11.28
N GLN A 129 2.21 14.08 -11.18
CA GLN A 129 2.39 13.23 -12.35
C GLN A 129 1.27 13.44 -13.37
N LYS A 130 0.03 13.55 -12.92
CA LYS A 130 -1.12 13.80 -13.79
C LYS A 130 -1.03 15.16 -14.46
N LEU A 131 -0.58 16.18 -13.73
CA LEU A 131 -0.41 17.53 -14.25
C LEU A 131 0.79 17.65 -15.19
N ALA A 132 1.84 16.87 -14.95
CA ALA A 132 3.05 16.89 -15.74
C ALA A 132 2.94 16.08 -17.03
N THR A 133 1.90 15.24 -17.17
CA THR A 133 1.71 14.44 -18.37
C THR A 133 1.51 15.38 -19.58
N PRO A 134 2.33 15.24 -20.62
CA PRO A 134 2.17 16.08 -21.81
C PRO A 134 0.80 15.88 -22.44
N VAL A 135 0.18 16.97 -22.82
CA VAL A 135 -1.13 16.95 -23.45
C VAL A 135 -0.97 16.96 -24.96
N GLY A 136 -1.64 16.05 -25.64
CA GLY A 136 -1.64 16.01 -27.09
C GLY A 136 -0.39 15.43 -27.75
N TRP A 137 0.42 14.74 -27.00
CA TRP A 137 1.62 14.07 -27.53
C TRP A 137 1.39 12.65 -27.93
#